data_6f931ae08a5b9002b5641cdfd7700c7e
#
_entry.id   6f931ae08a5b9002b5641cdfd7700c7e
#
_cell.length_a   1.000
_cell.length_b   1.000
_cell.length_c   1.000
_cell.angle_alpha   90.00
_cell.angle_beta   90.00
_cell.angle_gamma   90.00
#
_symmetry.space_group_name_H-M   'P 1'
#
loop_
_entity.id
_entity.type
_entity.pdbx_description
1 polymer ?
#
loop_
_entity_poly.entity_id
_entity_poly.type
_entity_poly.pdbx_seq_one_letter_code
_entity_poly.pdbx_strand_id
1 'polypeptide(L)'
;QRKQALEAYLRQPYGTEIEGKSQIVTGEVAEAIDGALPSLVRIFTGSDNIVVFEPQGPRDEASAKQATDYCNWVFNRDNEGVAILHDWFKDALLQKNGVVKAYWSDEENITKERYFNLSNDELAMLMSDDSMEIVEQDTEEFPILDQMGNPAFDQMGQPVINSIHNITVQQKKMVGKVTIENVPPEEFLISKKARTIADSPFVAHRQMLTRSTLTAMGFNKKQVEGLQMGDALAYTPERVARYAAGEQPYQTQTDDPSMQEIEVFECYIKTDIDGKGIASLVQVFYASNEILEDAKGKEMVEEVDYVPFHSICPIPIPHKFFGNSLADRTVDLQLIKTTITRQMLDNLYLTNNARVVAIEGQVNIDDLLTSTAGGVIRAKSQGAVSQLVVQNVAQAAFPMLQYLDTIQSKRTGVSDASQGLDPSVLQNVTAAAVASMQQAGAGKIELMARIFAETGVKSLFK
;
A
#
# COMPACT_ATOMS: atom_id res chain seq x y z
N GLN A 1 6.76 -16.47 -5.96
CA GLN A 1 6.36 -15.65 -7.12
C GLN A 1 6.12 -14.19 -6.72
N ARG A 2 5.29 -13.88 -5.67
CA ARG A 2 5.08 -12.51 -5.19
C ARG A 2 6.37 -11.84 -4.76
N LYS A 3 7.21 -12.53 -3.96
CA LYS A 3 8.56 -12.08 -3.60
C LYS A 3 9.39 -11.72 -4.84
N GLN A 4 9.44 -12.61 -5.83
CA GLN A 4 10.20 -12.39 -7.07
C GLN A 4 9.66 -11.19 -7.88
N ALA A 5 8.34 -11.00 -7.88
CA ALA A 5 7.72 -9.85 -8.53
C ALA A 5 8.12 -8.53 -7.86
N LEU A 6 8.12 -8.49 -6.52
CA LEU A 6 8.56 -7.34 -5.73
C LEU A 6 10.06 -7.04 -5.92
N GLU A 7 10.91 -8.05 -5.82
CA GLU A 7 12.36 -7.92 -6.06
C GLU A 7 12.66 -7.41 -7.46
N ALA A 8 11.95 -7.91 -8.48
CA ALA A 8 12.09 -7.46 -9.86
C ALA A 8 11.60 -6.01 -10.06
N TYR A 9 10.46 -5.64 -9.45
CA TYR A 9 9.93 -4.28 -9.47
C TYR A 9 10.89 -3.28 -8.83
N LEU A 10 11.46 -3.64 -7.68
CA LEU A 10 12.44 -2.84 -6.93
C LEU A 10 13.85 -2.92 -7.51
N ARG A 11 14.06 -3.67 -8.60
CA ARG A 11 15.36 -3.88 -9.25
C ARG A 11 16.45 -4.40 -8.29
N GLN A 12 16.04 -5.24 -7.34
CA GLN A 12 16.97 -5.81 -6.38
C GLN A 12 18.00 -6.74 -7.09
N PRO A 13 19.23 -6.81 -6.59
CA PRO A 13 20.24 -7.73 -7.11
C PRO A 13 19.76 -9.19 -7.07
N TYR A 14 20.08 -9.95 -8.11
CA TYR A 14 19.69 -11.37 -8.18
C TYR A 14 20.55 -12.29 -7.31
N GLY A 15 21.62 -11.78 -6.69
CA GLY A 15 22.59 -12.57 -5.93
C GLY A 15 23.58 -13.37 -6.81
N THR A 16 23.56 -13.11 -8.12
CA THR A 16 24.49 -13.72 -9.09
C THR A 16 25.55 -12.74 -9.60
N GLU A 17 25.65 -11.59 -8.94
CA GLU A 17 26.57 -10.52 -9.25
C GLU A 17 28.02 -10.96 -8.99
N ILE A 18 28.89 -10.70 -9.96
CA ILE A 18 30.31 -11.02 -9.89
C ILE A 18 31.07 -9.71 -9.76
N GLU A 19 31.98 -9.63 -8.79
CA GLU A 19 32.86 -8.48 -8.63
C GLU A 19 33.70 -8.24 -9.90
N GLY A 20 33.79 -6.98 -10.32
CA GLY A 20 34.50 -6.59 -11.55
C GLY A 20 33.73 -6.81 -12.85
N LYS A 21 32.45 -7.22 -12.78
CA LYS A 21 31.51 -7.28 -13.90
C LYS A 21 30.32 -6.35 -13.71
N SER A 22 29.55 -6.13 -14.78
CA SER A 22 28.34 -5.33 -14.72
C SER A 22 27.30 -5.94 -13.78
N GLN A 23 26.74 -5.13 -12.89
CA GLN A 23 25.74 -5.54 -11.89
C GLN A 23 24.36 -4.91 -12.16
N ILE A 24 24.18 -4.29 -13.32
CA ILE A 24 22.91 -3.62 -13.67
C ILE A 24 21.74 -4.61 -13.61
N VAL A 25 20.60 -4.13 -13.14
CA VAL A 25 19.30 -4.80 -13.21
C VAL A 25 18.36 -3.90 -14.01
N THR A 26 17.80 -4.42 -15.08
CA THR A 26 16.84 -3.69 -15.91
C THR A 26 15.46 -3.63 -15.23
N GLY A 27 14.52 -2.78 -15.71
CA GLY A 27 13.32 -2.41 -14.98
C GLY A 27 12.00 -2.76 -15.69
N GLU A 28 11.95 -3.79 -16.51
CA GLU A 28 10.79 -4.12 -17.36
C GLU A 28 9.50 -4.34 -16.57
N VAL A 29 9.60 -4.89 -15.34
CA VAL A 29 8.43 -5.09 -14.48
C VAL A 29 7.88 -3.75 -14.00
N ALA A 30 8.76 -2.85 -13.55
CA ALA A 30 8.36 -1.52 -13.12
C ALA A 30 7.76 -0.71 -14.29
N GLU A 31 8.41 -0.71 -15.44
CA GLU A 31 7.94 -0.01 -16.65
C GLU A 31 6.57 -0.50 -17.10
N ALA A 32 6.31 -1.81 -17.05
CA ALA A 32 5.03 -2.38 -17.43
C ALA A 32 3.90 -2.00 -16.46
N ILE A 33 4.17 -2.00 -15.15
CA ILE A 33 3.19 -1.68 -14.11
C ILE A 33 2.92 -0.17 -14.08
N ASP A 34 3.99 0.63 -13.99
CA ASP A 34 3.89 2.08 -13.91
C ASP A 34 3.34 2.70 -15.21
N GLY A 35 3.50 2.00 -16.35
CA GLY A 35 2.88 2.39 -17.62
C GLY A 35 1.39 2.04 -17.73
N ALA A 36 0.92 0.94 -17.10
CA ALA A 36 -0.48 0.54 -17.12
C ALA A 36 -1.33 1.27 -16.07
N LEU A 37 -0.77 1.53 -14.90
CA LEU A 37 -1.47 2.05 -13.73
C LEU A 37 -2.17 3.41 -13.96
N PRO A 38 -1.54 4.44 -14.57
CA PRO A 38 -2.20 5.72 -14.81
C PRO A 38 -3.43 5.61 -15.69
N SER A 39 -3.37 4.74 -16.70
CA SER A 39 -4.49 4.50 -17.61
C SER A 39 -5.66 3.80 -16.90
N LEU A 40 -5.37 2.84 -16.01
CA LEU A 40 -6.37 2.18 -15.19
C LEU A 40 -7.03 3.16 -14.22
N VAL A 41 -6.24 3.90 -13.43
CA VAL A 41 -6.76 4.89 -12.48
C VAL A 41 -7.63 5.91 -13.21
N ARG A 42 -7.18 6.42 -14.36
CA ARG A 42 -7.95 7.41 -15.15
C ARG A 42 -9.29 6.89 -15.61
N ILE A 43 -9.44 5.59 -15.91
CA ILE A 43 -10.74 5.02 -16.33
C ILE A 43 -11.76 5.15 -15.19
N PHE A 44 -11.36 5.00 -13.93
CA PHE A 44 -12.24 5.09 -12.77
C PHE A 44 -12.40 6.51 -12.23
N THR A 45 -11.40 7.37 -12.43
CA THR A 45 -11.41 8.76 -11.93
C THR A 45 -11.69 9.80 -13.01
N GLY A 46 -11.99 9.37 -14.22
CA GLY A 46 -12.26 10.26 -15.37
C GLY A 46 -13.61 10.99 -15.33
N SER A 47 -14.47 10.61 -14.39
CA SER A 47 -15.74 11.29 -14.07
C SER A 47 -15.80 11.60 -12.59
N ASP A 48 -16.66 12.55 -12.19
CA ASP A 48 -16.85 12.91 -10.78
C ASP A 48 -17.43 11.74 -9.96
N ASN A 49 -18.15 10.82 -10.60
CA ASN A 49 -18.73 9.64 -9.99
C ASN A 49 -17.99 8.39 -10.39
N ILE A 50 -17.43 7.66 -9.42
CA ILE A 50 -16.80 6.35 -9.62
C ILE A 50 -17.86 5.26 -9.76
N VAL A 51 -18.96 5.40 -9.03
CA VAL A 51 -20.13 4.50 -9.07
C VAL A 51 -21.40 5.28 -9.31
N VAL A 52 -22.33 4.67 -10.05
CA VAL A 52 -23.67 5.19 -10.28
C VAL A 52 -24.67 4.08 -9.96
N PHE A 53 -25.59 4.36 -9.05
CA PHE A 53 -26.69 3.46 -8.73
C PHE A 53 -27.86 3.73 -9.69
N GLU A 54 -28.30 2.69 -10.38
CA GLU A 54 -29.43 2.77 -11.30
C GLU A 54 -30.73 2.40 -10.58
N PRO A 55 -31.81 3.20 -10.73
CA PRO A 55 -33.10 2.89 -10.15
C PRO A 55 -33.68 1.61 -10.77
N GLN A 56 -34.23 0.74 -9.93
CA GLN A 56 -34.88 -0.50 -10.39
C GLN A 56 -36.40 -0.31 -10.62
N GLY A 57 -36.96 0.76 -10.08
CA GLY A 57 -38.34 1.07 -10.21
C GLY A 57 -38.60 2.58 -10.25
N PRO A 58 -39.81 3.00 -10.67
CA PRO A 58 -40.11 4.44 -10.84
C PRO A 58 -40.15 5.23 -9.52
N ARG A 59 -40.13 4.59 -8.35
CA ARG A 59 -40.10 5.24 -7.02
C ARG A 59 -38.68 5.32 -6.45
N ASP A 60 -37.72 4.70 -7.07
CA ASP A 60 -36.35 4.54 -6.54
C ASP A 60 -35.37 5.58 -7.12
N GLU A 61 -35.81 6.46 -8.02
CA GLU A 61 -34.95 7.44 -8.71
C GLU A 61 -34.25 8.38 -7.73
N ALA A 62 -35.01 8.91 -6.75
CA ALA A 62 -34.47 9.82 -5.74
C ALA A 62 -33.47 9.12 -4.82
N SER A 63 -33.74 7.88 -4.37
CA SER A 63 -32.87 7.09 -3.52
C SER A 63 -31.64 6.62 -4.26
N ALA A 64 -31.73 6.22 -5.54
CA ALA A 64 -30.58 5.86 -6.35
C ALA A 64 -29.62 7.05 -6.56
N LYS A 65 -30.18 8.24 -6.79
CA LYS A 65 -29.36 9.47 -6.87
C LYS A 65 -28.70 9.78 -5.52
N GLN A 66 -29.44 9.73 -4.42
CA GLN A 66 -28.89 9.97 -3.09
C GLN A 66 -27.80 8.95 -2.74
N ALA A 67 -28.00 7.67 -3.05
CA ALA A 67 -26.98 6.62 -2.85
C ALA A 67 -25.74 6.89 -3.70
N THR A 68 -25.91 7.32 -4.97
CA THR A 68 -24.81 7.70 -5.84
C THR A 68 -24.00 8.84 -5.22
N ASP A 69 -24.64 9.93 -4.83
CA ASP A 69 -23.99 11.12 -4.29
C ASP A 69 -23.28 10.77 -2.96
N TYR A 70 -23.94 10.02 -2.07
CA TYR A 70 -23.40 9.66 -0.76
C TYR A 70 -22.21 8.70 -0.85
N CYS A 71 -22.32 7.60 -1.62
CA CYS A 71 -21.24 6.64 -1.74
C CYS A 71 -19.98 7.25 -2.40
N ASN A 72 -20.17 8.11 -3.42
CA ASN A 72 -19.02 8.81 -4.02
C ASN A 72 -18.43 9.84 -3.06
N TRP A 73 -19.23 10.51 -2.22
CA TRP A 73 -18.74 11.41 -1.20
C TRP A 73 -17.92 10.68 -0.14
N VAL A 74 -18.46 9.58 0.43
CA VAL A 74 -17.73 8.73 1.41
C VAL A 74 -16.42 8.21 0.82
N PHE A 75 -16.44 7.73 -0.42
CA PHE A 75 -15.23 7.19 -1.04
C PHE A 75 -14.19 8.27 -1.32
N ASN A 76 -14.57 9.42 -1.85
CA ASN A 76 -13.65 10.46 -2.30
C ASN A 76 -13.25 11.48 -1.22
N ARG A 77 -14.13 11.70 -0.19
CA ARG A 77 -13.94 12.74 0.81
C ARG A 77 -13.58 12.20 2.19
N ASP A 78 -14.29 11.17 2.65
CA ASP A 78 -14.02 10.57 3.95
C ASP A 78 -12.83 9.60 3.87
N ASN A 79 -12.68 8.98 2.69
CA ASN A 79 -11.55 8.11 2.36
C ASN A 79 -10.80 8.70 1.17
N GLU A 80 -9.50 8.57 1.13
CA GLU A 80 -8.65 9.05 0.03
C GLU A 80 -8.81 8.16 -1.21
N GLY A 81 -9.99 8.20 -1.85
CA GLY A 81 -10.42 7.24 -2.88
C GLY A 81 -9.43 7.03 -4.02
N VAL A 82 -8.77 8.10 -4.49
CA VAL A 82 -7.75 7.99 -5.56
C VAL A 82 -6.51 7.24 -5.09
N ALA A 83 -6.05 7.48 -3.85
CA ALA A 83 -4.91 6.76 -3.27
C ALA A 83 -5.25 5.29 -3.06
N ILE A 84 -6.45 4.99 -2.56
CA ILE A 84 -6.95 3.63 -2.39
C ILE A 84 -6.96 2.89 -3.74
N LEU A 85 -7.52 3.49 -4.80
CA LEU A 85 -7.53 2.87 -6.13
C LEU A 85 -6.13 2.65 -6.69
N HIS A 86 -5.23 3.64 -6.50
CA HIS A 86 -3.85 3.53 -6.95
C HIS A 86 -3.16 2.32 -6.32
N ASP A 87 -3.21 2.20 -5.00
CA ASP A 87 -2.53 1.13 -4.27
C ASP A 87 -3.19 -0.23 -4.50
N TRP A 88 -4.52 -0.26 -4.54
CA TRP A 88 -5.29 -1.47 -4.84
C TRP A 88 -4.96 -2.05 -6.22
N PHE A 89 -4.94 -1.18 -7.25
CA PHE A 89 -4.60 -1.58 -8.61
C PHE A 89 -3.12 -1.98 -8.74
N LYS A 90 -2.23 -1.25 -8.07
CA LYS A 90 -0.80 -1.53 -8.06
C LYS A 90 -0.50 -2.89 -7.45
N ASP A 91 -1.11 -3.21 -6.30
CA ASP A 91 -0.98 -4.53 -5.68
C ASP A 91 -1.49 -5.65 -6.59
N ALA A 92 -2.64 -5.45 -7.26
CA ALA A 92 -3.16 -6.43 -8.20
C ALA A 92 -2.21 -6.64 -9.39
N LEU A 93 -1.68 -5.56 -9.98
CA LEU A 93 -0.77 -5.62 -11.12
C LEU A 93 0.58 -6.26 -10.77
N LEU A 94 1.04 -6.06 -9.54
CA LEU A 94 2.33 -6.55 -9.04
C LEU A 94 2.21 -7.93 -8.40
N GLN A 95 1.25 -8.14 -7.50
CA GLN A 95 1.18 -9.28 -6.60
C GLN A 95 0.00 -10.23 -6.86
N LYS A 96 -0.61 -10.22 -8.04
CA LYS A 96 -1.72 -11.04 -8.54
C LYS A 96 -3.10 -10.58 -8.12
N ASN A 97 -3.31 -10.32 -6.85
CA ASN A 97 -4.57 -9.80 -6.32
C ASN A 97 -4.28 -8.58 -5.47
N GLY A 98 -5.07 -7.55 -5.64
CA GLY A 98 -5.21 -6.46 -4.69
C GLY A 98 -6.44 -6.71 -3.82
N VAL A 99 -6.35 -6.37 -2.55
CA VAL A 99 -7.44 -6.54 -1.58
C VAL A 99 -7.65 -5.25 -0.83
N VAL A 100 -8.91 -4.87 -0.66
CA VAL A 100 -9.31 -3.78 0.25
C VAL A 100 -10.30 -4.32 1.26
N LYS A 101 -10.33 -3.73 2.44
CA LYS A 101 -11.28 -3.99 3.51
C LYS A 101 -12.12 -2.74 3.72
N ALA A 102 -13.45 -2.91 3.78
CA ALA A 102 -14.40 -1.84 4.11
C ALA A 102 -15.12 -2.19 5.40
N TYR A 103 -15.03 -1.33 6.41
CA TYR A 103 -15.62 -1.56 7.71
C TYR A 103 -16.05 -0.26 8.36
N TRP A 104 -16.91 -0.37 9.37
CA TRP A 104 -17.31 0.76 10.19
C TRP A 104 -16.24 1.01 11.26
N SER A 105 -15.77 2.23 11.36
CA SER A 105 -14.81 2.68 12.36
C SER A 105 -15.44 3.79 13.19
N ASP A 106 -15.40 3.62 14.51
CA ASP A 106 -15.76 4.67 15.46
C ASP A 106 -14.49 5.40 15.88
N GLU A 107 -14.35 6.64 15.44
CA GLU A 107 -13.24 7.51 15.79
C GLU A 107 -13.66 8.52 16.86
N GLU A 108 -12.83 8.68 17.87
CA GLU A 108 -13.01 9.72 18.88
C GLU A 108 -12.52 11.05 18.31
N ASN A 109 -13.46 11.94 17.98
CA ASN A 109 -13.14 13.30 17.55
C ASN A 109 -13.06 14.20 18.77
N ILE A 110 -11.86 14.70 19.04
CA ILE A 110 -11.56 15.57 20.18
C ILE A 110 -11.54 17.01 19.70
N THR A 111 -12.57 17.78 20.06
CA THR A 111 -12.64 19.20 19.77
C THR A 111 -12.30 19.98 21.03
N LYS A 112 -11.41 20.98 20.93
CA LYS A 112 -11.08 21.89 22.03
C LYS A 112 -11.72 23.24 21.76
N GLU A 113 -12.53 23.70 22.70
CA GLU A 113 -13.17 25.01 22.64
C GLU A 113 -12.80 25.84 23.88
N ARG A 114 -12.62 27.14 23.69
CA ARG A 114 -12.31 28.07 24.78
C ARG A 114 -13.49 28.98 25.03
N TYR A 115 -13.92 29.01 26.28
CA TYR A 115 -14.98 29.89 26.75
C TYR A 115 -14.39 30.90 27.72
N PHE A 116 -14.81 32.16 27.59
CA PHE A 116 -14.31 33.27 28.39
C PHE A 116 -15.47 33.94 29.13
N ASN A 117 -15.18 34.44 30.34
CA ASN A 117 -16.10 35.20 31.19
C ASN A 117 -17.39 34.44 31.55
N LEU A 118 -17.30 33.13 31.76
CA LEU A 118 -18.45 32.35 32.17
C LEU A 118 -18.78 32.61 33.65
N SER A 119 -20.08 32.77 33.93
CA SER A 119 -20.60 32.74 35.30
C SER A 119 -20.67 31.32 35.86
N ASN A 120 -20.82 31.18 37.17
CA ASN A 120 -20.98 29.89 37.83
C ASN A 120 -22.16 29.06 37.27
N ASP A 121 -23.24 29.71 36.90
CA ASP A 121 -24.44 29.03 36.36
C ASP A 121 -24.20 28.54 34.94
N GLU A 122 -23.51 29.32 34.12
CA GLU A 122 -23.15 28.94 32.76
C GLU A 122 -22.11 27.81 32.75
N LEU A 123 -21.13 27.85 33.68
CA LEU A 123 -20.20 26.77 33.88
C LEU A 123 -20.90 25.47 34.28
N ALA A 124 -21.84 25.54 35.23
CA ALA A 124 -22.58 24.37 35.66
C ALA A 124 -23.47 23.81 34.55
N MET A 125 -24.03 24.67 33.68
CA MET A 125 -24.80 24.26 32.52
C MET A 125 -23.93 23.56 31.46
N LEU A 126 -22.75 24.06 31.19
CA LEU A 126 -21.75 23.45 30.29
C LEU A 126 -21.27 22.08 30.81
N MET A 127 -21.07 21.97 32.10
CA MET A 127 -20.62 20.73 32.74
C MET A 127 -21.73 19.69 32.95
N SER A 128 -22.98 20.02 32.61
CA SER A 128 -24.07 19.04 32.63
C SER A 128 -24.02 18.09 31.42
N ASP A 129 -23.19 18.38 30.44
CA ASP A 129 -22.92 17.50 29.29
C ASP A 129 -21.75 16.57 29.61
N ASP A 130 -22.03 15.29 29.79
CA ASP A 130 -21.06 14.24 30.12
C ASP A 130 -19.97 14.07 29.03
N SER A 131 -20.15 14.62 27.84
CA SER A 131 -19.18 14.60 26.76
C SER A 131 -18.08 15.66 26.87
N MET A 132 -18.23 16.61 27.80
CA MET A 132 -17.32 17.74 27.98
C MET A 132 -16.41 17.55 29.19
N GLU A 133 -15.11 17.73 29.00
CA GLU A 133 -14.09 17.63 30.04
C GLU A 133 -13.27 18.93 30.08
N ILE A 134 -13.17 19.56 31.28
CA ILE A 134 -12.33 20.75 31.45
C ILE A 134 -10.86 20.35 31.43
N VAL A 135 -10.09 20.90 30.48
CA VAL A 135 -8.64 20.72 30.38
C VAL A 135 -7.89 21.79 31.15
N GLU A 136 -8.34 23.02 31.06
CA GLU A 136 -7.73 24.19 31.72
C GLU A 136 -8.85 25.07 32.29
N GLN A 137 -8.69 25.54 33.51
CA GLN A 137 -9.63 26.48 34.14
C GLN A 137 -8.82 27.59 34.82
N ASP A 138 -9.14 28.81 34.49
CA ASP A 138 -8.67 30.02 35.17
C ASP A 138 -9.87 30.74 35.76
N THR A 139 -9.83 31.04 37.05
CA THR A 139 -10.95 31.66 37.77
C THR A 139 -10.50 32.95 38.38
N GLU A 140 -11.18 34.02 37.98
CA GLU A 140 -10.96 35.33 38.58
C GLU A 140 -12.14 35.67 39.52
N GLU A 141 -11.80 36.05 40.73
CA GLU A 141 -12.78 36.37 41.76
C GLU A 141 -12.84 37.88 41.97
N PHE A 142 -14.04 38.46 41.91
CA PHE A 142 -14.28 39.90 42.13
C PHE A 142 -15.32 40.08 43.21
N PRO A 143 -15.09 40.96 44.19
CA PRO A 143 -16.12 41.31 45.19
C PRO A 143 -17.26 42.08 44.51
N ILE A 144 -18.49 41.69 44.77
CA ILE A 144 -19.66 42.48 44.34
C ILE A 144 -19.70 43.76 45.11
N LEU A 145 -19.75 44.92 44.41
CA LEU A 145 -19.80 46.24 45.05
C LEU A 145 -21.24 46.68 45.26
N ASP A 146 -21.54 47.31 46.37
CA ASP A 146 -22.82 47.97 46.66
C ASP A 146 -22.96 49.27 45.84
N GLN A 147 -24.11 49.96 45.97
CA GLN A 147 -24.36 51.22 45.24
C GLN A 147 -23.41 52.36 45.62
N MET A 148 -22.62 52.22 46.69
CA MET A 148 -21.63 53.20 47.14
C MET A 148 -20.19 52.79 46.82
N GLY A 149 -19.98 51.66 46.11
CA GLY A 149 -18.66 51.17 45.69
C GLY A 149 -17.90 50.36 46.75
N ASN A 150 -18.54 49.95 47.88
CA ASN A 150 -17.97 49.07 48.86
C ASN A 150 -18.31 47.60 48.65
N PRO A 151 -17.49 46.65 49.05
CA PRO A 151 -17.83 45.23 48.97
C PRO A 151 -19.16 44.92 49.65
N ALA A 152 -20.08 44.27 48.98
CA ALA A 152 -21.32 43.76 49.54
C ALA A 152 -21.05 42.56 50.44
N PHE A 153 -21.69 42.51 51.61
CA PHE A 153 -21.54 41.40 52.57
C PHE A 153 -22.86 40.62 52.69
N ASP A 154 -22.73 39.31 52.87
CA ASP A 154 -23.85 38.45 53.11
C ASP A 154 -24.39 38.57 54.56
N GLN A 155 -25.46 37.81 54.88
CA GLN A 155 -26.07 37.82 56.23
C GLN A 155 -25.11 37.32 57.32
N MET A 156 -24.00 36.68 56.99
CA MET A 156 -22.99 36.19 57.91
C MET A 156 -21.73 37.08 57.96
N GLY A 157 -21.72 38.22 57.25
CA GLY A 157 -20.63 39.20 57.25
C GLY A 157 -19.46 38.79 56.35
N GLN A 158 -19.65 37.88 55.39
CA GLN A 158 -18.65 37.52 54.39
C GLN A 158 -18.85 38.33 53.10
N PRO A 159 -17.74 38.75 52.40
CA PRO A 159 -17.91 39.46 51.13
C PRO A 159 -18.55 38.54 50.08
N VAL A 160 -19.55 39.09 49.40
CA VAL A 160 -20.16 38.37 48.27
C VAL A 160 -19.21 38.46 47.09
N ILE A 161 -18.72 37.31 46.64
CA ILE A 161 -17.72 37.19 45.56
C ILE A 161 -18.47 36.73 44.31
N ASN A 162 -18.25 37.39 43.17
CA ASN A 162 -18.62 36.90 41.86
C ASN A 162 -17.38 36.27 41.23
N SER A 163 -17.51 35.04 40.73
CA SER A 163 -16.44 34.33 40.04
C SER A 163 -16.68 34.31 38.54
N ILE A 164 -15.68 34.67 37.79
CA ILE A 164 -15.67 34.57 36.33
C ILE A 164 -14.67 33.49 35.96
N HIS A 165 -15.12 32.57 35.11
CA HIS A 165 -14.32 31.45 34.68
C HIS A 165 -13.93 31.57 33.23
N ASN A 166 -12.64 31.41 32.95
CA ASN A 166 -12.10 31.19 31.61
C ASN A 166 -11.71 29.71 31.54
N ILE A 167 -12.34 28.94 30.66
CA ILE A 167 -12.12 27.50 30.60
C ILE A 167 -11.78 27.07 29.17
N THR A 168 -10.90 26.08 29.07
CA THR A 168 -10.69 25.28 27.86
C THR A 168 -11.37 23.93 28.07
N VAL A 169 -12.40 23.66 27.29
CA VAL A 169 -13.13 22.41 27.34
C VAL A 169 -12.72 21.51 26.19
N GLN A 170 -12.54 20.26 26.44
CA GLN A 170 -12.36 19.23 25.46
C GLN A 170 -13.66 18.44 25.32
N GLN A 171 -14.26 18.47 24.15
CA GLN A 171 -15.41 17.65 23.83
C GLN A 171 -14.96 16.39 23.10
N LYS A 172 -15.29 15.24 23.64
CA LYS A 172 -15.06 13.93 23.04
C LYS A 172 -16.34 13.45 22.38
N LYS A 173 -16.35 13.37 21.05
CA LYS A 173 -17.49 12.89 20.30
C LYS A 173 -17.07 11.67 19.47
N MET A 174 -17.74 10.55 19.71
CA MET A 174 -17.59 9.38 18.83
C MET A 174 -18.28 9.70 17.50
N VAL A 175 -17.50 9.67 16.42
CA VAL A 175 -17.99 9.86 15.05
C VAL A 175 -17.71 8.58 14.30
N GLY A 176 -18.76 7.86 13.97
CA GLY A 176 -18.64 6.66 13.16
C GLY A 176 -18.54 7.02 11.68
N LYS A 177 -17.61 6.37 10.98
CA LYS A 177 -17.43 6.50 9.54
C LYS A 177 -17.15 5.16 8.88
N VAL A 178 -17.46 5.06 7.59
CA VAL A 178 -17.00 3.94 6.77
C VAL A 178 -15.52 4.16 6.43
N THR A 179 -14.69 3.23 6.83
CA THR A 179 -13.25 3.25 6.54
C THR A 179 -12.93 2.18 5.51
N ILE A 180 -12.16 2.57 4.49
CA ILE A 180 -11.69 1.68 3.43
C ILE A 180 -10.16 1.69 3.46
N GLU A 181 -9.57 0.52 3.64
CA GLU A 181 -8.11 0.36 3.71
C GLU A 181 -7.59 -0.68 2.72
N ASN A 182 -6.40 -0.42 2.19
CA ASN A 182 -5.69 -1.40 1.37
C ASN A 182 -5.03 -2.44 2.28
N VAL A 183 -5.31 -3.72 2.00
CA VAL A 183 -4.75 -4.85 2.75
C VAL A 183 -3.55 -5.41 2.00
N PRO A 184 -2.34 -5.39 2.58
CA PRO A 184 -1.18 -6.00 1.97
C PRO A 184 -1.43 -7.47 1.63
N PRO A 185 -1.05 -7.93 0.42
CA PRO A 185 -1.34 -9.30 -0.01
C PRO A 185 -0.77 -10.40 0.89
N GLU A 186 0.28 -10.13 1.66
CA GLU A 186 0.85 -11.04 2.66
C GLU A 186 0.03 -11.14 3.96
N GLU A 187 -0.81 -10.15 4.22
CA GLU A 187 -1.67 -10.10 5.40
C GLU A 187 -3.03 -10.75 5.16
N PHE A 188 -3.42 -10.89 3.88
CA PHE A 188 -4.68 -11.51 3.50
C PHE A 188 -4.56 -13.03 3.33
N LEU A 189 -5.33 -13.77 4.10
CA LEU A 189 -5.37 -15.23 4.08
C LEU A 189 -6.74 -15.73 3.59
N ILE A 190 -6.73 -16.73 2.72
CA ILE A 190 -7.95 -17.34 2.17
C ILE A 190 -7.76 -18.84 2.00
N SER A 191 -8.85 -19.60 2.10
CA SER A 191 -8.82 -21.06 1.86
C SER A 191 -8.29 -21.38 0.45
N LYS A 192 -7.40 -22.38 0.35
CA LYS A 192 -6.82 -22.83 -0.94
C LYS A 192 -7.86 -23.34 -1.93
N LYS A 193 -9.03 -23.78 -1.46
CA LYS A 193 -10.11 -24.30 -2.29
C LYS A 193 -11.09 -23.21 -2.75
N ALA A 194 -11.01 -22.01 -2.19
CA ALA A 194 -11.89 -20.90 -2.52
C ALA A 194 -11.66 -20.41 -3.95
N ARG A 195 -12.74 -20.04 -4.61
CA ARG A 195 -12.73 -19.38 -5.93
C ARG A 195 -13.01 -17.88 -5.80
N THR A 196 -13.85 -17.54 -4.82
CA THR A 196 -14.22 -16.17 -4.46
C THR A 196 -14.14 -16.00 -2.94
N ILE A 197 -14.17 -14.76 -2.46
CA ILE A 197 -14.22 -14.50 -1.02
C ILE A 197 -15.53 -15.04 -0.42
N ALA A 198 -16.65 -14.88 -1.12
CA ALA A 198 -17.97 -15.28 -0.64
C ALA A 198 -18.14 -16.80 -0.49
N ASP A 199 -17.49 -17.61 -1.34
CA ASP A 199 -17.57 -19.08 -1.25
C ASP A 199 -16.53 -19.68 -0.31
N SER A 200 -15.58 -18.88 0.16
CA SER A 200 -14.53 -19.35 1.06
C SER A 200 -15.09 -19.78 2.42
N PRO A 201 -14.71 -20.95 2.93
CA PRO A 201 -15.03 -21.33 4.30
C PRO A 201 -14.18 -20.63 5.35
N PHE A 202 -13.08 -19.99 4.94
CA PHE A 202 -12.15 -19.30 5.81
C PHE A 202 -11.50 -18.13 5.06
N VAL A 203 -11.59 -16.95 5.66
CA VAL A 203 -10.84 -15.73 5.27
C VAL A 203 -10.28 -15.11 6.53
N ALA A 204 -9.07 -14.58 6.50
CA ALA A 204 -8.52 -13.86 7.63
C ALA A 204 -7.62 -12.70 7.21
N HIS A 205 -7.59 -11.69 8.06
CA HIS A 205 -6.64 -10.59 8.03
C HIS A 205 -5.65 -10.76 9.18
N ARG A 206 -4.39 -10.86 8.83
CA ARG A 206 -3.27 -11.00 9.75
C ARG A 206 -2.62 -9.65 9.94
N GLN A 207 -2.66 -9.12 11.15
CA GLN A 207 -2.18 -7.77 11.46
C GLN A 207 -1.21 -7.77 12.63
N MET A 208 -0.34 -6.77 12.67
CA MET A 208 0.43 -6.42 13.85
C MET A 208 -0.26 -5.25 14.54
N LEU A 209 -0.80 -5.47 15.72
CA LEU A 209 -1.50 -4.46 16.52
C LEU A 209 -0.81 -4.24 17.85
N THR A 210 -0.75 -2.99 18.30
CA THR A 210 -0.21 -2.70 19.63
C THR A 210 -1.18 -3.12 20.74
N ARG A 211 -0.68 -3.41 21.93
CA ARG A 211 -1.54 -3.70 23.10
C ARG A 211 -2.49 -2.55 23.41
N SER A 212 -2.03 -1.32 23.22
CA SER A 212 -2.86 -0.12 23.36
C SER A 212 -4.05 -0.14 22.39
N THR A 213 -3.79 -0.45 21.10
CA THR A 213 -4.84 -0.55 20.08
C THR A 213 -5.85 -1.65 20.43
N LEU A 214 -5.37 -2.84 20.84
CA LEU A 214 -6.26 -3.93 21.24
C LEU A 214 -7.14 -3.56 22.45
N THR A 215 -6.57 -2.86 23.42
CA THR A 215 -7.33 -2.38 24.56
C THR A 215 -8.36 -1.32 24.17
N ALA A 216 -8.01 -0.41 23.25
CA ALA A 216 -8.93 0.60 22.70
C ALA A 216 -10.06 -0.04 21.88
N MET A 217 -9.82 -1.14 21.19
CA MET A 217 -10.85 -1.94 20.49
C MET A 217 -11.81 -2.67 21.43
N GLY A 218 -11.57 -2.62 22.77
CA GLY A 218 -12.46 -3.18 23.78
C GLY A 218 -12.15 -4.62 24.19
N PHE A 219 -10.98 -5.16 23.83
CA PHE A 219 -10.54 -6.48 24.29
C PHE A 219 -10.13 -6.48 25.77
N ASN A 220 -10.22 -7.65 26.40
CA ASN A 220 -9.90 -7.84 27.81
C ASN A 220 -8.43 -7.47 28.11
N LYS A 221 -8.23 -6.41 28.88
CA LYS A 221 -6.92 -5.87 29.20
C LYS A 221 -5.96 -6.92 29.83
N LYS A 222 -6.48 -7.78 30.73
CA LYS A 222 -5.65 -8.82 31.39
C LYS A 222 -5.18 -9.87 30.39
N GLN A 223 -6.04 -10.27 29.47
CA GLN A 223 -5.66 -11.19 28.40
C GLN A 223 -4.63 -10.54 27.49
N VAL A 224 -4.88 -9.29 27.03
CA VAL A 224 -3.96 -8.53 26.16
C VAL A 224 -2.57 -8.36 26.78
N GLU A 225 -2.47 -8.12 28.10
CA GLU A 225 -1.19 -8.04 28.80
C GLU A 225 -0.43 -9.39 28.82
N GLY A 226 -1.16 -10.51 28.78
CA GLY A 226 -0.60 -11.87 28.76
C GLY A 226 -0.21 -12.40 27.39
N LEU A 227 -0.64 -11.74 26.28
CA LEU A 227 -0.35 -12.20 24.93
C LEU A 227 1.15 -12.12 24.61
N GLN A 228 1.63 -13.10 23.85
CA GLN A 228 3.01 -13.14 23.40
C GLN A 228 3.22 -12.17 22.22
N MET A 229 4.35 -11.49 22.21
CA MET A 229 4.76 -10.70 21.04
C MET A 229 4.94 -11.62 19.84
N GLY A 230 4.40 -11.22 18.71
CA GLY A 230 4.52 -11.94 17.44
C GLY A 230 5.41 -11.17 16.47
N ASP A 231 6.23 -11.89 15.71
CA ASP A 231 7.10 -11.30 14.69
C ASP A 231 7.05 -12.03 13.34
N ALA A 232 6.21 -13.07 13.26
CA ALA A 232 6.20 -13.93 12.08
C ALA A 232 5.76 -13.21 10.80
N LEU A 233 4.92 -12.16 10.90
CA LEU A 233 4.56 -11.32 9.77
C LEU A 233 5.77 -10.53 9.24
N ALA A 234 6.67 -10.07 10.10
CA ALA A 234 7.88 -9.33 9.73
C ALA A 234 8.81 -10.15 8.81
N TYR A 235 8.81 -11.47 8.95
CA TYR A 235 9.65 -12.39 8.18
C TYR A 235 8.93 -13.02 6.98
N THR A 236 7.75 -12.52 6.58
CA THR A 236 7.14 -12.99 5.34
C THR A 236 8.03 -12.63 4.15
N PRO A 237 8.16 -13.53 3.15
CA PRO A 237 9.03 -13.29 2.01
C PRO A 237 8.71 -12.00 1.24
N GLU A 238 7.43 -11.62 1.17
CA GLU A 238 6.94 -10.42 0.52
C GLU A 238 7.35 -9.16 1.30
N ARG A 239 7.20 -9.17 2.62
CA ARG A 239 7.59 -8.04 3.46
C ARG A 239 9.10 -7.82 3.45
N VAL A 240 9.89 -8.90 3.55
CA VAL A 240 11.35 -8.84 3.41
C VAL A 240 11.78 -8.29 2.06
N ALA A 241 11.08 -8.63 0.97
CA ALA A 241 11.38 -8.11 -0.35
C ALA A 241 11.00 -6.63 -0.52
N ARG A 242 9.93 -6.16 0.14
CA ARG A 242 9.45 -4.77 0.10
C ARG A 242 10.44 -3.82 0.79
N TYR A 243 11.02 -4.25 1.90
CA TYR A 243 12.07 -3.54 2.61
C TYR A 243 13.42 -4.08 2.17
N ALA A 244 14.13 -3.37 1.29
CA ALA A 244 15.45 -3.78 0.80
C ALA A 244 16.44 -4.03 1.96
N ALA A 245 17.48 -4.80 1.70
CA ALA A 245 18.50 -5.13 2.70
C ALA A 245 19.06 -3.85 3.37
N GLY A 246 18.71 -3.61 4.61
CA GLY A 246 19.07 -2.42 5.40
C GLY A 246 17.89 -1.56 5.86
N GLU A 247 16.73 -1.68 5.23
CA GLU A 247 15.51 -0.95 5.58
C GLU A 247 14.48 -1.84 6.28
N GLN A 248 14.88 -3.03 6.74
CA GLN A 248 13.93 -3.89 7.46
C GLN A 248 13.38 -3.12 8.67
N PRO A 249 12.06 -3.04 8.81
CA PRO A 249 11.47 -2.57 10.04
C PRO A 249 11.85 -3.58 11.12
N TYR A 250 13.01 -3.33 11.74
CA TYR A 250 13.33 -4.04 12.97
C TYR A 250 12.16 -3.80 13.91
N GLN A 251 11.72 -4.85 14.56
CA GLN A 251 10.86 -4.70 15.71
C GLN A 251 11.44 -3.59 16.56
N THR A 252 10.74 -2.49 16.62
CA THR A 252 11.01 -1.48 17.63
C THR A 252 10.73 -2.17 18.95
N GLN A 253 11.76 -2.77 19.56
CA GLN A 253 11.69 -3.17 20.95
C GLN A 253 11.50 -1.88 21.73
N THR A 254 10.25 -1.55 21.94
CA THR A 254 9.90 -0.43 22.79
C THR A 254 9.90 -0.93 24.24
N ASP A 255 10.50 -0.15 25.12
CA ASP A 255 10.44 -0.41 26.56
C ASP A 255 9.04 -0.19 27.13
N ASP A 256 8.15 0.49 26.37
CA ASP A 256 6.76 0.70 26.75
C ASP A 256 5.92 -0.55 26.42
N PRO A 257 5.41 -1.27 27.43
CA PRO A 257 4.58 -2.45 27.21
C PRO A 257 3.31 -2.18 26.37
N SER A 258 2.76 -0.96 26.42
CA SER A 258 1.54 -0.60 25.71
C SER A 258 1.74 -0.54 24.20
N MET A 259 2.97 -0.26 23.75
CA MET A 259 3.36 -0.14 22.35
C MET A 259 3.92 -1.44 21.76
N GLN A 260 3.98 -2.51 22.55
CA GLN A 260 4.41 -3.81 22.05
C GLN A 260 3.41 -4.37 21.04
N GLU A 261 3.93 -4.83 19.91
CA GLU A 261 3.14 -5.37 18.80
C GLU A 261 2.83 -6.86 19.02
N ILE A 262 1.58 -7.21 18.76
CA ILE A 262 1.04 -8.56 18.84
C ILE A 262 0.48 -8.93 17.48
N GLU A 263 0.77 -10.15 17.04
CA GLU A 263 0.20 -10.72 15.83
C GLU A 263 -1.24 -11.17 16.10
N VAL A 264 -2.18 -10.53 15.41
CA VAL A 264 -3.62 -10.79 15.54
C VAL A 264 -4.18 -11.24 14.21
N PHE A 265 -5.05 -12.23 14.26
CA PHE A 265 -5.81 -12.73 13.12
C PHE A 265 -7.29 -12.39 13.32
N GLU A 266 -7.82 -11.55 12.48
CA GLU A 266 -9.24 -11.32 12.34
C GLU A 266 -9.79 -12.35 11.34
N CYS A 267 -10.48 -13.35 11.84
CA CYS A 267 -10.89 -14.52 11.08
C CYS A 267 -12.39 -14.49 10.80
N TYR A 268 -12.75 -14.79 9.56
CA TYR A 268 -14.13 -15.02 9.11
C TYR A 268 -14.26 -16.49 8.73
N ILE A 269 -15.04 -17.24 9.49
CA ILE A 269 -15.10 -18.70 9.41
C ILE A 269 -16.55 -19.15 9.27
N LYS A 270 -16.81 -20.07 8.33
CA LYS A 270 -18.11 -20.74 8.24
C LYS A 270 -18.09 -21.97 9.15
N THR A 271 -18.86 -21.93 10.23
CA THR A 271 -18.96 -23.02 11.21
C THR A 271 -20.38 -23.15 11.76
N ASP A 272 -20.73 -24.34 12.22
CA ASP A 272 -21.98 -24.60 12.93
C ASP A 272 -21.78 -24.36 14.43
N ILE A 273 -22.18 -23.18 14.92
CA ILE A 273 -22.09 -22.82 16.33
C ILE A 273 -23.23 -23.43 17.12
N ASP A 274 -24.42 -23.48 16.52
CA ASP A 274 -25.66 -23.92 17.19
C ASP A 274 -25.83 -25.45 17.23
N GLY A 275 -24.95 -26.20 16.56
CA GLY A 275 -25.06 -27.66 16.45
C GLY A 275 -26.25 -28.15 15.61
N LYS A 276 -26.81 -27.26 14.73
CA LYS A 276 -27.98 -27.56 13.90
C LYS A 276 -27.62 -28.22 12.58
N GLY A 277 -26.35 -28.41 12.27
CA GLY A 277 -25.86 -28.94 11.00
C GLY A 277 -25.82 -27.90 9.85
N ILE A 278 -26.05 -26.63 10.12
CA ILE A 278 -25.98 -25.52 9.17
C ILE A 278 -24.89 -24.57 9.62
N ALA A 279 -23.91 -24.34 8.75
CA ALA A 279 -22.83 -23.41 9.06
C ALA A 279 -23.27 -21.96 8.86
N SER A 280 -23.07 -21.10 9.84
CA SER A 280 -23.15 -19.64 9.77
C SER A 280 -21.75 -19.03 9.62
N LEU A 281 -21.69 -17.79 9.13
CA LEU A 281 -20.45 -17.02 9.02
C LEU A 281 -20.21 -16.29 10.34
N VAL A 282 -19.02 -16.49 10.92
CA VAL A 282 -18.64 -15.85 12.18
C VAL A 282 -17.33 -15.11 12.05
N GLN A 283 -17.25 -13.99 12.73
CA GLN A 283 -16.03 -13.23 12.96
C GLN A 283 -15.44 -13.63 14.31
N VAL A 284 -14.13 -13.89 14.32
CA VAL A 284 -13.38 -14.28 15.53
C VAL A 284 -12.02 -13.59 15.49
N PHE A 285 -11.62 -12.99 16.59
CA PHE A 285 -10.26 -12.47 16.77
C PHE A 285 -9.41 -13.49 17.52
N TYR A 286 -8.24 -13.80 16.98
CA TYR A 286 -7.35 -14.84 17.46
C TYR A 286 -5.92 -14.32 17.57
N ALA A 287 -5.27 -14.52 18.71
CA ALA A 287 -3.88 -14.15 18.93
C ALA A 287 -3.23 -15.12 19.92
N SER A 288 -1.93 -15.40 19.75
CA SER A 288 -1.13 -16.25 20.66
C SER A 288 -1.78 -17.60 21.02
N ASN A 289 -2.47 -18.24 20.08
CA ASN A 289 -3.21 -19.49 20.23
C ASN A 289 -4.48 -19.42 21.09
N GLU A 290 -5.03 -18.23 21.31
CA GLU A 290 -6.24 -18.01 22.07
C GLU A 290 -7.23 -17.15 21.27
N ILE A 291 -8.53 -17.35 21.50
CA ILE A 291 -9.57 -16.44 21.03
C ILE A 291 -9.57 -15.23 21.97
N LEU A 292 -9.64 -14.04 21.39
CA LEU A 292 -9.69 -12.83 22.19
C LEU A 292 -11.06 -12.66 22.82
N GLU A 293 -11.04 -12.21 24.09
CA GLU A 293 -12.22 -11.97 24.91
C GLU A 293 -12.60 -10.48 24.90
N ASP A 294 -13.89 -10.18 25.05
CA ASP A 294 -14.38 -8.82 25.31
C ASP A 294 -13.97 -8.33 26.71
N ALA A 295 -14.24 -7.07 27.03
CA ALA A 295 -13.95 -6.47 28.34
C ALA A 295 -14.62 -7.21 29.53
N LYS A 296 -15.63 -8.06 29.26
CA LYS A 296 -16.36 -8.84 30.28
C LYS A 296 -15.81 -10.26 30.42
N GLY A 297 -14.79 -10.65 29.65
CA GLY A 297 -14.18 -11.98 29.67
C GLY A 297 -14.99 -13.03 28.91
N LYS A 298 -15.80 -12.63 27.93
CA LYS A 298 -16.49 -13.51 27.00
C LYS A 298 -15.73 -13.56 25.69
N GLU A 299 -15.51 -14.77 25.14
CA GLU A 299 -14.92 -14.94 23.82
C GLU A 299 -15.69 -14.12 22.76
N MET A 300 -14.95 -13.33 21.97
CA MET A 300 -15.51 -12.47 20.96
C MET A 300 -15.74 -13.28 19.67
N VAL A 301 -16.90 -13.90 19.62
CA VAL A 301 -17.39 -14.69 18.47
C VAL A 301 -18.70 -14.07 18.06
N GLU A 302 -18.75 -13.45 16.89
CA GLU A 302 -19.91 -12.73 16.39
C GLU A 302 -20.38 -13.31 15.07
N GLU A 303 -21.69 -13.53 14.95
CA GLU A 303 -22.29 -13.90 13.67
C GLU A 303 -22.39 -12.67 12.76
N VAL A 304 -21.89 -12.80 11.53
CA VAL A 304 -21.84 -11.70 10.55
C VAL A 304 -22.46 -12.14 9.22
N ASP A 305 -23.04 -11.18 8.51
CA ASP A 305 -23.73 -11.47 7.25
C ASP A 305 -22.79 -11.60 6.06
N TYR A 306 -21.64 -10.91 6.10
CA TYR A 306 -20.68 -10.86 4.99
C TYR A 306 -19.24 -10.69 5.45
N VAL A 307 -18.32 -10.97 4.55
CA VAL A 307 -16.87 -10.77 4.73
C VAL A 307 -16.49 -9.40 4.15
N PRO A 308 -15.89 -8.47 4.93
CA PRO A 308 -15.69 -7.08 4.51
C PRO A 308 -14.47 -6.88 3.59
N PHE A 309 -14.05 -7.91 2.87
CA PHE A 309 -12.93 -7.82 1.94
C PHE A 309 -13.40 -7.85 0.50
N HIS A 310 -12.75 -7.02 -0.34
CA HIS A 310 -13.03 -6.94 -1.76
C HIS A 310 -11.73 -7.13 -2.53
N SER A 311 -11.73 -8.04 -3.51
CA SER A 311 -10.52 -8.41 -4.25
C SER A 311 -10.67 -8.18 -5.73
N ILE A 312 -9.59 -7.70 -6.34
CA ILE A 312 -9.43 -7.58 -7.79
C ILE A 312 -8.25 -8.42 -8.27
N CYS A 313 -8.33 -8.90 -9.52
CA CYS A 313 -7.27 -9.63 -10.18
C CYS A 313 -7.18 -9.20 -11.64
N PRO A 314 -6.01 -8.77 -12.16
CA PRO A 314 -5.91 -8.24 -13.54
C PRO A 314 -6.08 -9.32 -14.61
N ILE A 315 -5.62 -10.54 -14.32
CA ILE A 315 -5.67 -11.66 -15.26
C ILE A 315 -6.18 -12.89 -14.50
N PRO A 316 -7.51 -13.01 -14.33
CA PRO A 316 -8.08 -14.13 -13.59
C PRO A 316 -7.85 -15.47 -14.30
N ILE A 317 -7.60 -16.51 -13.50
CA ILE A 317 -7.57 -17.87 -13.96
C ILE A 317 -8.91 -18.51 -13.56
N PRO A 318 -9.69 -19.05 -14.51
CA PRO A 318 -10.96 -19.69 -14.19
C PRO A 318 -10.82 -20.70 -13.05
N HIS A 319 -11.77 -20.69 -12.12
CA HIS A 319 -11.85 -21.62 -10.98
C HIS A 319 -10.74 -21.49 -9.94
N LYS A 320 -9.97 -20.38 -9.95
CA LYS A 320 -8.96 -20.07 -8.94
C LYS A 320 -9.16 -18.65 -8.42
N PHE A 321 -8.95 -18.47 -7.13
CA PHE A 321 -8.96 -17.13 -6.52
C PHE A 321 -7.76 -16.29 -6.98
N PHE A 322 -6.56 -16.85 -6.92
CA PHE A 322 -5.35 -16.17 -7.38
C PHE A 322 -5.15 -16.35 -8.89
N GLY A 323 -5.12 -15.25 -9.61
CA GLY A 323 -4.79 -15.25 -11.04
C GLY A 323 -3.32 -14.95 -11.30
N ASN A 324 -3.04 -14.31 -12.44
CA ASN A 324 -1.73 -13.83 -12.84
C ASN A 324 -1.67 -12.30 -12.76
N SER A 325 -0.50 -11.79 -12.41
CA SER A 325 -0.17 -10.35 -12.45
C SER A 325 0.48 -9.95 -13.77
N LEU A 326 0.65 -8.65 -14.00
CA LEU A 326 1.53 -8.17 -15.08
C LEU A 326 2.99 -8.53 -14.81
N ALA A 327 3.40 -8.50 -13.53
CA ALA A 327 4.74 -8.94 -13.15
C ALA A 327 5.00 -10.40 -13.54
N ASP A 328 4.04 -11.32 -13.33
CA ASP A 328 4.20 -12.73 -13.75
C ASP A 328 4.48 -12.89 -15.25
N ARG A 329 4.10 -11.91 -16.08
CA ARG A 329 4.30 -11.93 -17.53
C ARG A 329 5.58 -11.23 -17.99
N THR A 330 6.26 -10.52 -17.09
CA THR A 330 7.41 -9.68 -17.44
C THR A 330 8.69 -10.06 -16.70
N VAL A 331 8.62 -10.73 -15.55
CA VAL A 331 9.80 -11.14 -14.76
C VAL A 331 10.79 -11.97 -15.57
N ASP A 332 10.31 -12.91 -16.41
CA ASP A 332 11.18 -13.73 -17.27
C ASP A 332 11.90 -12.88 -18.31
N LEU A 333 11.23 -11.88 -18.89
CA LEU A 333 11.83 -10.96 -19.86
C LEU A 333 12.87 -10.07 -19.20
N GLN A 334 12.60 -9.53 -18.00
CA GLN A 334 13.56 -8.75 -17.24
C GLN A 334 14.84 -9.53 -16.95
N LEU A 335 14.72 -10.80 -16.56
CA LEU A 335 15.87 -11.65 -16.30
C LEU A 335 16.74 -11.84 -17.55
N ILE A 336 16.12 -12.12 -18.71
CA ILE A 336 16.81 -12.28 -19.99
C ILE A 336 17.46 -10.96 -20.42
N LYS A 337 16.73 -9.84 -20.39
CA LYS A 337 17.27 -8.53 -20.78
C LYS A 337 18.41 -8.08 -19.88
N THR A 338 18.28 -8.27 -18.56
CA THR A 338 19.35 -8.02 -17.59
C THR A 338 20.61 -8.80 -17.94
N THR A 339 20.46 -10.09 -18.24
CA THR A 339 21.60 -10.94 -18.59
C THR A 339 22.29 -10.49 -19.86
N ILE A 340 21.53 -10.20 -20.91
CA ILE A 340 22.05 -9.69 -22.19
C ILE A 340 22.76 -8.35 -21.98
N THR A 341 22.12 -7.43 -21.26
CA THR A 341 22.66 -6.08 -21.00
C THR A 341 23.98 -6.15 -20.20
N ARG A 342 24.05 -7.00 -19.18
CA ARG A 342 25.29 -7.25 -18.43
C ARG A 342 26.41 -7.77 -19.34
N GLN A 343 26.11 -8.76 -20.19
CA GLN A 343 27.09 -9.32 -21.14
C GLN A 343 27.55 -8.28 -22.18
N MET A 344 26.64 -7.43 -22.66
CA MET A 344 27.00 -6.33 -23.57
C MET A 344 27.94 -5.33 -22.91
N LEU A 345 27.64 -4.90 -21.69
CA LEU A 345 28.47 -3.97 -20.93
C LEU A 345 29.83 -4.58 -20.61
N ASP A 346 29.86 -5.82 -20.16
CA ASP A 346 31.10 -6.53 -19.89
C ASP A 346 31.98 -6.68 -21.16
N ASN A 347 31.36 -6.96 -22.32
CA ASN A 347 32.07 -7.01 -23.58
C ASN A 347 32.61 -5.64 -23.99
N LEU A 348 31.86 -4.55 -23.82
CA LEU A 348 32.32 -3.19 -24.06
C LEU A 348 33.50 -2.82 -23.14
N TYR A 349 33.44 -3.16 -21.85
CA TYR A 349 34.54 -2.93 -20.92
C TYR A 349 35.81 -3.70 -21.34
N LEU A 350 35.68 -4.98 -21.74
CA LEU A 350 36.78 -5.78 -22.20
C LEU A 350 37.33 -5.31 -23.55
N THR A 351 36.49 -4.78 -24.44
CA THR A 351 36.91 -4.23 -25.73
C THR A 351 37.64 -2.91 -25.54
N ASN A 352 37.17 -2.04 -24.68
CA ASN A 352 37.77 -0.73 -24.40
C ASN A 352 39.06 -0.86 -23.57
N ASN A 353 39.08 -1.81 -22.63
CA ASN A 353 40.23 -2.09 -21.76
C ASN A 353 40.75 -3.52 -22.02
N ALA A 354 41.21 -3.75 -23.26
CA ALA A 354 41.69 -5.07 -23.66
C ALA A 354 42.91 -5.49 -22.82
N ARG A 355 42.92 -6.76 -22.40
CA ARG A 355 44.06 -7.31 -21.72
C ARG A 355 45.27 -7.30 -22.65
N VAL A 356 46.42 -6.99 -22.08
CA VAL A 356 47.68 -6.95 -22.81
C VAL A 356 48.54 -8.11 -22.37
N VAL A 357 49.11 -8.82 -23.31
CA VAL A 357 50.16 -9.81 -23.05
C VAL A 357 51.50 -9.11 -23.20
N ALA A 358 52.25 -9.05 -22.16
CA ALA A 358 53.60 -8.47 -22.13
C ALA A 358 54.65 -9.57 -21.85
N ILE A 359 55.71 -9.60 -22.62
CA ILE A 359 56.84 -10.52 -22.38
C ILE A 359 57.63 -9.95 -21.19
N GLU A 360 57.75 -10.76 -20.14
CA GLU A 360 58.45 -10.37 -18.91
C GLU A 360 59.91 -9.96 -19.19
N GLY A 361 60.34 -8.86 -18.59
CA GLY A 361 61.68 -8.30 -18.77
C GLY A 361 61.94 -7.56 -20.08
N GLN A 362 61.02 -7.57 -21.05
CA GLN A 362 61.14 -6.86 -22.32
C GLN A 362 60.30 -5.56 -22.40
N VAL A 363 59.42 -5.32 -21.45
CA VAL A 363 58.50 -4.16 -21.42
C VAL A 363 58.59 -3.48 -20.07
N ASN A 364 58.50 -2.15 -20.06
CA ASN A 364 58.37 -1.41 -18.81
C ASN A 364 56.91 -1.53 -18.34
N ILE A 365 56.70 -2.24 -17.22
CA ILE A 365 55.37 -2.52 -16.67
C ILE A 365 54.70 -1.23 -16.19
N ASP A 366 55.48 -0.28 -15.65
CA ASP A 366 54.91 1.01 -15.18
C ASP A 366 54.29 1.83 -16.31
N ASP A 367 54.90 1.82 -17.51
CA ASP A 367 54.35 2.47 -18.70
C ASP A 367 53.02 1.79 -19.15
N LEU A 368 52.91 0.49 -18.94
CA LEU A 368 51.74 -0.33 -19.31
C LEU A 368 50.58 -0.13 -18.32
N LEU A 369 50.89 0.08 -17.04
CA LEU A 369 49.91 0.33 -15.98
C LEU A 369 49.39 1.78 -15.99
N THR A 370 50.20 2.70 -16.58
CA THR A 370 49.82 4.13 -16.66
C THR A 370 48.95 4.35 -17.90
N SER A 371 47.62 4.36 -17.72
CA SER A 371 46.65 4.58 -18.81
C SER A 371 46.46 6.08 -19.11
N THR A 372 47.39 6.67 -19.86
CA THR A 372 47.27 8.04 -20.39
C THR A 372 47.01 8.05 -21.87
N ALA A 373 46.11 8.92 -22.33
CA ALA A 373 45.85 9.09 -23.77
C ALA A 373 47.12 9.59 -24.48
N GLY A 374 47.59 8.84 -25.48
CA GLY A 374 48.84 9.15 -26.19
C GLY A 374 50.13 8.76 -25.44
N GLY A 375 50.06 8.00 -24.36
CA GLY A 375 51.20 7.54 -23.60
C GLY A 375 52.10 6.62 -24.44
N VAL A 376 53.43 6.66 -24.16
CA VAL A 376 54.42 5.87 -24.85
C VAL A 376 54.84 4.67 -23.97
N ILE A 377 54.68 3.46 -24.50
CA ILE A 377 55.12 2.24 -23.85
C ILE A 377 56.52 1.89 -24.33
N ARG A 378 57.52 1.83 -23.43
CA ARG A 378 58.91 1.47 -23.75
C ARG A 378 59.08 -0.05 -23.76
N ALA A 379 59.44 -0.60 -24.91
CA ALA A 379 59.67 -2.00 -25.10
C ALA A 379 61.05 -2.22 -25.75
N LYS A 380 61.75 -3.33 -25.38
CA LYS A 380 63.08 -3.69 -25.90
C LYS A 380 62.99 -4.32 -27.30
N SER A 381 61.87 -4.92 -27.68
CA SER A 381 61.69 -5.56 -28.99
C SER A 381 60.29 -5.27 -29.53
N GLN A 382 60.17 -5.25 -30.86
CA GLN A 382 58.89 -5.14 -31.54
C GLN A 382 58.08 -6.45 -31.28
N GLY A 383 56.83 -6.31 -30.87
CA GLY A 383 55.97 -7.45 -30.51
C GLY A 383 56.05 -7.92 -29.05
N ALA A 384 56.90 -7.26 -28.21
CA ALA A 384 56.95 -7.56 -26.78
C ALA A 384 55.63 -7.27 -26.03
N VAL A 385 54.75 -6.49 -26.63
CA VAL A 385 53.43 -6.18 -26.16
C VAL A 385 52.43 -6.56 -27.25
N SER A 386 51.44 -7.39 -26.92
CA SER A 386 50.36 -7.73 -27.82
C SER A 386 49.00 -7.56 -27.10
N GLN A 387 48.06 -6.95 -27.76
CA GLN A 387 46.73 -6.80 -27.26
C GLN A 387 45.91 -8.08 -27.50
N LEU A 388 45.22 -8.58 -26.47
CA LEU A 388 44.28 -9.69 -26.61
C LEU A 388 42.99 -9.14 -27.26
N VAL A 389 42.81 -9.41 -28.55
CA VAL A 389 41.68 -8.92 -29.30
C VAL A 389 40.38 -9.59 -28.81
N VAL A 390 39.49 -8.83 -28.22
CA VAL A 390 38.12 -9.25 -27.86
C VAL A 390 37.17 -8.77 -28.96
N GLN A 391 36.44 -9.69 -29.55
CA GLN A 391 35.43 -9.31 -30.55
C GLN A 391 34.30 -8.49 -29.90
N ASN A 392 33.91 -7.38 -30.52
CA ASN A 392 32.79 -6.61 -30.11
C ASN A 392 31.47 -7.27 -30.58
N VAL A 393 30.79 -7.97 -29.68
CA VAL A 393 29.50 -8.63 -29.93
C VAL A 393 28.32 -7.79 -29.48
N ALA A 394 28.56 -6.64 -28.83
CA ALA A 394 27.52 -5.78 -28.29
C ALA A 394 26.51 -5.34 -29.37
N GLN A 395 26.99 -4.99 -30.58
CA GLN A 395 26.11 -4.57 -31.69
C GLN A 395 25.14 -5.66 -32.13
N ALA A 396 25.52 -6.94 -32.05
CA ALA A 396 24.65 -8.06 -32.44
C ALA A 396 23.51 -8.30 -31.44
N ALA A 397 23.61 -7.80 -30.22
CA ALA A 397 22.61 -7.99 -29.18
C ALA A 397 21.45 -6.97 -29.27
N PHE A 398 21.62 -5.80 -29.88
CA PHE A 398 20.57 -4.79 -30.01
C PHE A 398 19.27 -5.27 -30.67
N PRO A 399 19.30 -6.00 -31.81
CA PRO A 399 18.08 -6.53 -32.41
C PRO A 399 17.33 -7.49 -31.47
N MET A 400 18.06 -8.24 -30.65
CA MET A 400 17.44 -9.14 -29.66
C MET A 400 16.75 -8.35 -28.55
N LEU A 401 17.34 -7.27 -28.04
CA LEU A 401 16.71 -6.39 -27.07
C LEU A 401 15.44 -5.76 -27.63
N GLN A 402 15.46 -5.23 -28.83
CA GLN A 402 14.26 -4.68 -29.52
C GLN A 402 13.18 -5.75 -29.71
N TYR A 403 13.56 -6.98 -30.03
CA TYR A 403 12.61 -8.08 -30.12
C TYR A 403 11.94 -8.37 -28.75
N LEU A 404 12.71 -8.34 -27.67
CA LEU A 404 12.19 -8.52 -26.29
C LEU A 404 11.24 -7.37 -25.91
N ASP A 405 11.52 -6.10 -26.29
CA ASP A 405 10.62 -4.97 -26.09
C ASP A 405 9.28 -5.16 -26.82
N THR A 406 9.34 -5.68 -28.05
CA THR A 406 8.14 -6.04 -28.81
C THR A 406 7.33 -7.14 -28.10
N ILE A 407 7.99 -8.14 -27.52
CA ILE A 407 7.32 -9.21 -26.75
C ILE A 407 6.68 -8.63 -25.47
N GLN A 408 7.39 -7.76 -24.76
CA GLN A 408 6.88 -7.09 -23.56
C GLN A 408 5.59 -6.33 -23.88
N SER A 409 5.60 -5.48 -24.92
CA SER A 409 4.43 -4.73 -25.37
C SER A 409 3.26 -5.65 -25.75
N LYS A 410 3.54 -6.75 -26.45
CA LYS A 410 2.53 -7.76 -26.79
C LYS A 410 1.95 -8.48 -25.58
N ARG A 411 2.74 -8.72 -24.51
CA ARG A 411 2.28 -9.41 -23.30
C ARG A 411 1.49 -8.50 -22.37
N THR A 412 1.92 -7.26 -22.21
CA THR A 412 1.36 -6.30 -21.25
C THR A 412 0.26 -5.41 -21.84
N GLY A 413 0.37 -5.06 -23.09
CA GLY A 413 -0.45 -4.02 -23.75
C GLY A 413 0.12 -2.61 -23.52
N VAL A 414 1.23 -2.48 -22.80
CA VAL A 414 1.95 -1.22 -22.60
C VAL A 414 3.05 -1.11 -23.64
N SER A 415 3.08 -0.01 -24.39
CA SER A 415 4.10 0.28 -25.41
C SER A 415 4.54 1.73 -25.30
N ASP A 416 5.71 2.05 -25.81
CA ASP A 416 6.24 3.41 -25.87
C ASP A 416 5.27 4.37 -26.56
N ALA A 417 4.59 3.88 -27.61
CA ALA A 417 3.54 4.63 -28.30
C ALA A 417 2.33 4.93 -27.39
N SER A 418 1.99 4.04 -26.46
CA SER A 418 0.89 4.27 -25.50
C SER A 418 1.27 5.26 -24.39
N GLN A 419 2.56 5.44 -24.15
CA GLN A 419 3.12 6.39 -23.19
C GLN A 419 3.46 7.75 -23.81
N GLY A 420 3.30 7.91 -25.14
CA GLY A 420 3.62 9.15 -25.84
C GLY A 420 5.11 9.42 -26.04
N LEU A 421 5.97 8.42 -25.86
CA LEU A 421 7.42 8.55 -25.82
C LEU A 421 8.13 8.23 -27.15
N ASP A 422 7.42 7.77 -28.22
CA ASP A 422 8.06 7.36 -29.46
C ASP A 422 7.93 8.42 -30.58
N PRO A 423 8.99 9.24 -30.82
CA PRO A 423 9.00 10.22 -31.91
C PRO A 423 9.02 9.57 -33.31
N SER A 424 9.47 8.31 -33.43
CA SER A 424 9.59 7.62 -34.72
C SER A 424 8.22 7.24 -35.31
N VAL A 425 7.24 7.02 -34.44
CA VAL A 425 5.84 6.76 -34.84
C VAL A 425 5.21 7.98 -35.53
N LEU A 426 5.69 9.19 -35.22
CA LEU A 426 5.17 10.44 -35.76
C LEU A 426 5.72 10.75 -37.17
N GLN A 427 6.84 10.14 -37.60
CA GLN A 427 7.50 10.52 -38.86
C GLN A 427 7.02 9.76 -40.10
N ASN A 428 6.45 8.57 -39.99
CA ASN A 428 6.14 7.71 -41.15
C ASN A 428 4.77 7.00 -41.12
N VAL A 429 3.90 7.32 -40.17
CA VAL A 429 2.63 6.58 -39.97
C VAL A 429 1.47 7.58 -39.97
N THR A 430 0.37 7.26 -40.69
CA THR A 430 -0.83 8.08 -40.69
C THR A 430 -1.46 8.15 -39.29
N ALA A 431 -2.06 9.29 -38.97
CA ALA A 431 -2.76 9.48 -37.67
C ALA A 431 -3.77 8.34 -37.36
N ALA A 432 -4.39 7.77 -38.39
CA ALA A 432 -5.29 6.63 -38.28
C ALA A 432 -4.57 5.34 -37.84
N ALA A 433 -3.34 5.10 -38.29
CA ALA A 433 -2.59 3.92 -37.89
C ALA A 433 -2.04 4.05 -36.45
N VAL A 434 -1.62 5.27 -36.03
CA VAL A 434 -1.24 5.58 -34.66
C VAL A 434 -2.45 5.37 -33.71
N ALA A 435 -3.62 5.89 -34.07
CA ALA A 435 -4.85 5.68 -33.31
C ALA A 435 -5.23 4.20 -33.22
N SER A 436 -5.07 3.42 -34.30
CA SER A 436 -5.34 1.98 -34.30
C SER A 436 -4.35 1.19 -33.41
N MET A 437 -3.06 1.57 -33.39
CA MET A 437 -2.06 0.96 -32.49
C MET A 437 -2.31 1.30 -31.04
N GLN A 438 -2.64 2.55 -30.72
CA GLN A 438 -3.03 2.97 -29.38
C GLN A 438 -4.30 2.24 -28.92
N GLN A 439 -5.28 2.08 -29.80
CA GLN A 439 -6.53 1.38 -29.51
C GLN A 439 -6.32 -0.12 -29.27
N ALA A 440 -5.39 -0.75 -29.98
CA ALA A 440 -5.07 -2.18 -29.77
C ALA A 440 -4.34 -2.44 -28.43
N GLY A 441 -3.47 -1.53 -27.99
CA GLY A 441 -2.82 -1.57 -26.68
C GLY A 441 -3.82 -1.30 -25.54
N ALA A 442 -4.68 -0.28 -25.73
CA ALA A 442 -5.72 0.10 -24.77
C ALA A 442 -6.72 -1.04 -24.47
N GLY A 443 -7.00 -1.91 -25.45
CA GLY A 443 -7.97 -2.99 -25.29
C GLY A 443 -7.65 -4.00 -24.17
N LYS A 444 -6.37 -4.24 -23.85
CA LYS A 444 -5.98 -5.09 -22.72
C LYS A 444 -6.17 -4.39 -21.39
N ILE A 445 -5.81 -3.12 -21.31
CA ILE A 445 -5.98 -2.29 -20.12
C ILE A 445 -7.48 -2.08 -19.86
N GLU A 446 -8.27 -1.84 -20.91
CA GLU A 446 -9.72 -1.72 -20.81
C GLU A 446 -10.37 -3.03 -20.30
N LEU A 447 -9.92 -4.18 -20.79
CA LEU A 447 -10.41 -5.47 -20.28
C LEU A 447 -10.08 -5.65 -18.80
N MET A 448 -8.86 -5.30 -18.37
CA MET A 448 -8.50 -5.35 -16.94
C MET A 448 -9.39 -4.40 -16.11
N ALA A 449 -9.63 -3.18 -16.61
CA ALA A 449 -10.51 -2.24 -15.94
C ALA A 449 -11.94 -2.76 -15.81
N ARG A 450 -12.49 -3.39 -16.85
CA ARG A 450 -13.81 -4.03 -16.80
C ARG A 450 -13.86 -5.17 -15.79
N ILE A 451 -12.81 -5.99 -15.72
CA ILE A 451 -12.71 -7.06 -14.73
C ILE A 451 -12.68 -6.47 -13.32
N PHE A 452 -11.90 -5.42 -13.08
CA PHE A 452 -11.86 -4.72 -11.79
C PHE A 452 -13.21 -4.14 -11.41
N ALA A 453 -13.87 -3.47 -12.36
CA ALA A 453 -15.22 -2.90 -12.15
C ALA A 453 -16.25 -3.97 -11.75
N GLU A 454 -16.31 -5.08 -12.50
CA GLU A 454 -17.32 -6.12 -12.27
C GLU A 454 -17.03 -7.03 -11.06
N THR A 455 -15.78 -7.06 -10.60
CA THR A 455 -15.39 -7.89 -9.44
C THR A 455 -15.33 -7.08 -8.16
N GLY A 456 -14.14 -6.55 -7.83
CA GLY A 456 -13.90 -5.92 -6.54
C GLY A 456 -14.59 -4.57 -6.38
N VAL A 457 -14.55 -3.69 -7.40
CA VAL A 457 -15.16 -2.34 -7.27
C VAL A 457 -16.67 -2.45 -7.07
N LYS A 458 -17.36 -3.22 -7.89
CA LYS A 458 -18.81 -3.48 -7.71
C LYS A 458 -19.14 -4.12 -6.36
N SER A 459 -18.27 -5.00 -5.87
CA SER A 459 -18.43 -5.64 -4.56
C SER A 459 -18.26 -4.64 -3.41
N LEU A 460 -17.36 -3.66 -3.55
CA LEU A 460 -17.10 -2.63 -2.55
C LEU A 460 -18.31 -1.72 -2.33
N PHE A 461 -19.07 -1.41 -3.39
CA PHE A 461 -20.21 -0.50 -3.33
C PHE A 461 -21.57 -1.21 -3.17
N LYS A 462 -21.60 -2.50 -2.86
CA LYS A 462 -22.80 -3.27 -2.52
C LYS A 462 -23.06 -3.26 -1.01
#